data_f52edee7d36c5fc945f19d4299b95b6b
#
_entry.id   f52edee7d36c5fc945f19d4299b95b6b
#
_cell.length_a   1.000
_cell.length_b   1.000
_cell.length_c   1.000
_cell.angle_alpha   90.00
_cell.angle_beta   90.00
_cell.angle_gamma   90.00
#
_symmetry.space_group_name_H-M   'P 1'
#
loop_
_entity.id
_entity.type
_entity.pdbx_description
1 polymer ?
#
loop_
_entity_poly.entity_id
_entity_poly.type
_entity_poly.pdbx_seq_one_letter_code
_entity_poly.pdbx_strand_id
1 'polypeptide(L)'
;MPQSVTHKNRWVIALAAVAIHLSIGSIYAYSIYQIPLKETQGWSTSKVTLAFSIAVLVLGFTAAFLGRYVEEYGPRTAGLAAGVLYGLGMVGAGVSVQFGSLPLFLATFGVVGGMGIGLGYISPIGTLLEWFPDRRGMATGLAVMGFGAGALLTGPLGNYLIQ
;
A
#
# COMPACT_ATOMS: atom_id res chain seq x y z
N MET A 1 27.95 5.01 31.14
CA MET A 1 27.14 3.75 31.12
C MET A 1 27.04 3.34 29.65
N PRO A 2 27.52 2.17 29.25
CA PRO A 2 27.38 1.71 27.87
C PRO A 2 25.90 1.45 27.60
N GLN A 3 25.32 2.17 26.65
CA GLN A 3 23.98 1.89 26.16
C GLN A 3 23.99 0.48 25.58
N SER A 4 23.13 -0.39 26.10
CA SER A 4 22.91 -1.72 25.55
C SER A 4 22.41 -1.54 24.10
N VAL A 5 23.31 -1.77 23.16
CA VAL A 5 22.94 -1.87 21.74
C VAL A 5 22.06 -3.11 21.62
N THR A 6 20.75 -2.92 21.63
CA THR A 6 19.82 -3.99 21.30
C THR A 6 20.10 -4.37 19.86
N HIS A 7 20.78 -5.50 19.64
CA HIS A 7 20.98 -6.10 18.33
C HIS A 7 19.62 -6.47 17.74
N LYS A 8 18.98 -5.51 17.08
CA LYS A 8 17.75 -5.81 16.34
C LYS A 8 18.10 -6.78 15.22
N ASN A 9 17.41 -7.91 15.22
CA ASN A 9 17.62 -8.93 14.20
C ASN A 9 17.14 -8.39 12.83
N ARG A 10 18.06 -8.25 11.87
CA ARG A 10 17.77 -7.74 10.52
C ARG A 10 16.67 -8.53 9.78
N TRP A 11 16.51 -9.82 10.08
CA TRP A 11 15.47 -10.65 9.49
C TRP A 11 14.06 -10.29 9.98
N VAL A 12 13.94 -9.87 11.24
CA VAL A 12 12.65 -9.37 11.77
C VAL A 12 12.24 -8.09 11.03
N ILE A 13 13.21 -7.24 10.73
CA ILE A 13 12.97 -6.02 9.94
C ILE A 13 12.57 -6.39 8.50
N ALA A 14 13.23 -7.39 7.90
CA ALA A 14 12.86 -7.88 6.59
C ALA A 14 11.43 -8.43 6.56
N LEU A 15 11.04 -9.23 7.55
CA LEU A 15 9.67 -9.75 7.67
C LEU A 15 8.64 -8.63 7.83
N ALA A 16 8.94 -7.63 8.66
CA ALA A 16 8.06 -6.47 8.83
C ALA A 16 7.90 -5.67 7.53
N ALA A 17 8.99 -5.46 6.79
CA ALA A 17 8.98 -4.79 5.51
C ALA A 17 8.15 -5.56 4.46
N VAL A 18 8.32 -6.89 4.38
CA VAL A 18 7.52 -7.76 3.50
C VAL A 18 6.04 -7.71 3.90
N ALA A 19 5.71 -7.72 5.20
CA ALA A 19 4.33 -7.65 5.67
C ALA A 19 3.64 -6.32 5.26
N ILE A 20 4.36 -5.20 5.35
CA ILE A 20 3.86 -3.90 4.86
C ILE A 20 3.61 -3.99 3.34
N HIS A 21 4.56 -4.51 2.57
CA HIS A 21 4.42 -4.64 1.12
C HIS A 21 3.28 -5.59 0.72
N LEU A 22 3.09 -6.70 1.44
CA LEU A 22 1.94 -7.59 1.24
C LEU A 22 0.61 -6.85 1.45
N SER A 23 0.53 -6.02 2.50
CA SER A 23 -0.69 -5.27 2.82
C SER A 23 -1.03 -4.25 1.73
N ILE A 24 -0.08 -3.41 1.32
CA ILE A 24 -0.31 -2.40 0.29
C ILE A 24 -0.37 -2.98 -1.13
N GLY A 25 0.25 -4.14 -1.35
CA GLY A 25 0.22 -4.88 -2.62
C GLY A 25 -1.16 -5.43 -2.96
N SER A 26 -2.09 -5.44 -2.00
CA SER A 26 -3.52 -5.75 -2.19
C SER A 26 -4.17 -4.89 -3.29
N ILE A 27 -3.62 -3.71 -3.62
CA ILE A 27 -4.11 -2.87 -4.71
C ILE A 27 -4.10 -3.60 -6.06
N TYR A 28 -3.20 -4.54 -6.29
CA TYR A 28 -3.16 -5.31 -7.54
C TYR A 28 -4.28 -6.35 -7.66
N ALA A 29 -4.98 -6.65 -6.57
CA ALA A 29 -6.20 -7.43 -6.60
C ALA A 29 -7.44 -6.59 -6.94
N TYR A 30 -7.29 -5.32 -7.33
CA TYR A 30 -8.39 -4.39 -7.61
C TYR A 30 -9.42 -4.94 -8.62
N SER A 31 -8.97 -5.79 -9.53
CA SER A 31 -9.85 -6.42 -10.53
C SER A 31 -11.04 -7.19 -9.94
N ILE A 32 -10.89 -7.73 -8.70
CA ILE A 32 -11.98 -8.45 -8.03
C ILE A 32 -13.15 -7.54 -7.65
N TYR A 33 -12.88 -6.25 -7.44
CA TYR A 33 -13.91 -5.26 -7.09
C TYR A 33 -14.62 -4.67 -8.30
N GLN A 34 -14.07 -4.82 -9.51
CA GLN A 34 -14.60 -4.17 -10.71
C GLN A 34 -16.02 -4.65 -11.07
N ILE A 35 -16.26 -5.95 -11.02
CA ILE A 35 -17.57 -6.52 -11.35
C ILE A 35 -18.61 -6.12 -10.29
N PRO A 36 -18.40 -6.36 -8.99
CA PRO A 36 -19.32 -5.93 -7.95
C PRO A 36 -19.66 -4.43 -7.98
N LEU A 37 -18.65 -3.56 -8.18
CA LEU A 37 -18.89 -2.11 -8.26
C LEU A 37 -19.75 -1.71 -9.46
N LYS A 38 -19.59 -2.39 -10.59
CA LYS A 38 -20.44 -2.17 -11.77
C LYS A 38 -21.87 -2.61 -11.55
N GLU A 39 -22.05 -3.78 -10.98
CA GLU A 39 -23.38 -4.38 -10.76
C GLU A 39 -24.16 -3.67 -9.66
N THR A 40 -23.51 -3.33 -8.54
CA THR A 40 -24.18 -2.73 -7.39
C THR A 40 -24.35 -1.21 -7.53
N GLN A 41 -23.39 -0.51 -8.14
CA GLN A 41 -23.39 0.96 -8.25
C GLN A 41 -23.80 1.47 -9.64
N GLY A 42 -23.89 0.61 -10.63
CA GLY A 42 -24.15 1.03 -12.02
C GLY A 42 -23.02 1.87 -12.65
N TRP A 43 -21.80 1.84 -12.07
CA TRP A 43 -20.68 2.60 -12.59
C TRP A 43 -20.10 1.94 -13.85
N SER A 44 -19.79 2.73 -14.86
CA SER A 44 -19.15 2.22 -16.08
C SER A 44 -17.74 1.69 -15.77
N THR A 45 -17.26 0.74 -16.59
CA THR A 45 -15.91 0.19 -16.49
C THR A 45 -14.84 1.28 -16.43
N SER A 46 -14.98 2.33 -17.28
CA SER A 46 -14.02 3.44 -17.28
C SER A 46 -13.97 4.19 -15.96
N LYS A 47 -15.11 4.42 -15.30
CA LYS A 47 -15.19 5.09 -14.00
C LYS A 47 -14.55 4.26 -12.89
N VAL A 48 -14.78 2.95 -12.89
CA VAL A 48 -14.19 2.03 -11.92
C VAL A 48 -12.67 1.93 -12.15
N THR A 49 -12.22 1.78 -13.40
CA THR A 49 -10.78 1.73 -13.71
C THR A 49 -10.06 3.05 -13.39
N LEU A 50 -10.76 4.18 -13.53
CA LEU A 50 -10.21 5.51 -13.20
C LEU A 50 -9.73 5.57 -11.73
N ALA A 51 -10.46 4.96 -10.80
CA ALA A 51 -10.07 4.93 -9.38
C ALA A 51 -8.70 4.25 -9.19
N PHE A 52 -8.47 3.11 -9.84
CA PHE A 52 -7.18 2.42 -9.82
C PHE A 52 -6.08 3.28 -10.46
N SER A 53 -6.38 3.91 -11.61
CA SER A 53 -5.42 4.76 -12.31
C SER A 53 -4.99 5.96 -11.44
N ILE A 54 -5.94 6.59 -10.74
CA ILE A 54 -5.64 7.68 -9.80
C ILE A 54 -4.78 7.15 -8.65
N ALA A 55 -5.11 5.99 -8.08
CA ALA A 55 -4.34 5.43 -6.97
C ALA A 55 -2.88 5.16 -7.37
N VAL A 56 -2.64 4.58 -8.55
CA VAL A 56 -1.29 4.31 -9.06
C VAL A 56 -0.54 5.61 -9.37
N LEU A 57 -1.22 6.59 -9.95
CA LEU A 57 -0.64 7.90 -10.23
C LEU A 57 -0.23 8.60 -8.94
N VAL A 58 -1.12 8.66 -7.96
CA VAL A 58 -0.86 9.28 -6.66
C VAL A 58 0.23 8.53 -5.89
N LEU A 59 0.25 7.19 -5.94
CA LEU A 59 1.33 6.36 -5.43
C LEU A 59 2.67 6.84 -6.00
N GLY A 60 2.77 6.97 -7.33
CA GLY A 60 3.99 7.40 -8.01
C GLY A 60 4.45 8.79 -7.58
N PHE A 61 3.54 9.76 -7.54
CA PHE A 61 3.84 11.12 -7.06
C PHE A 61 4.26 11.12 -5.59
N THR A 62 3.54 10.39 -4.74
CA THR A 62 3.87 10.29 -3.31
C THR A 62 5.26 9.70 -3.12
N ALA A 63 5.57 8.62 -3.81
CA ALA A 63 6.90 8.00 -3.75
C ALA A 63 8.01 8.95 -4.24
N ALA A 64 7.77 9.69 -5.32
CA ALA A 64 8.75 10.61 -5.89
C ALA A 64 9.02 11.83 -4.99
N PHE A 65 7.97 12.43 -4.42
CA PHE A 65 8.10 13.70 -3.68
C PHE A 65 8.30 13.51 -2.17
N LEU A 66 7.73 12.46 -1.57
CA LEU A 66 7.82 12.22 -0.14
C LEU A 66 8.97 11.29 0.27
N GLY A 67 9.81 10.83 -0.66
CA GLY A 67 11.01 10.05 -0.34
C GLY A 67 11.92 10.77 0.64
N ARG A 68 12.18 12.06 0.39
CA ARG A 68 12.97 12.93 1.27
C ARG A 68 12.36 13.04 2.69
N TYR A 69 11.03 13.10 2.77
CA TYR A 69 10.33 13.14 4.06
C TYR A 69 10.55 11.85 4.86
N VAL A 70 10.57 10.68 4.18
CA VAL A 70 10.86 9.40 4.83
C VAL A 70 12.29 9.35 5.39
N GLU A 71 13.26 9.93 4.68
CA GLU A 71 14.63 10.05 5.14
C GLU A 71 14.75 10.96 6.38
N GLU A 72 14.03 12.08 6.40
CA GLU A 72 14.07 13.08 7.46
C GLU A 72 13.37 12.61 8.75
N TYR A 73 12.16 12.06 8.63
CA TYR A 73 11.32 11.68 9.79
C TYR A 73 11.44 10.20 10.16
N GLY A 74 12.14 9.44 9.36
CA GLY A 74 12.43 8.03 9.58
C GLY A 74 11.32 7.07 9.14
N PRO A 75 11.68 5.79 8.94
CA PRO A 75 10.80 4.78 8.36
C PRO A 75 9.61 4.43 9.26
N ARG A 76 9.76 4.57 10.58
CA ARG A 76 8.67 4.27 11.52
C ARG A 76 7.52 5.25 11.38
N THR A 77 7.82 6.55 11.32
CA THR A 77 6.81 7.61 11.15
C THR A 77 6.13 7.50 9.80
N ALA A 78 6.92 7.27 8.74
CA ALA A 78 6.40 7.08 7.40
C ALA A 78 5.51 5.83 7.29
N GLY A 79 5.90 4.72 7.91
CA GLY A 79 5.10 3.49 7.95
C GLY A 79 3.78 3.66 8.71
N LEU A 80 3.77 4.39 9.83
CA LEU A 80 2.55 4.71 10.56
C LEU A 80 1.62 5.61 9.73
N ALA A 81 2.16 6.65 9.12
CA ALA A 81 1.40 7.54 8.24
C ALA A 81 0.81 6.77 7.04
N ALA A 82 1.61 5.88 6.44
CA ALA A 82 1.15 4.99 5.37
C ALA A 82 -0.02 4.12 5.81
N GLY A 83 0.08 3.46 6.96
CA GLY A 83 -0.96 2.61 7.51
C GLY A 83 -2.26 3.37 7.79
N VAL A 84 -2.16 4.57 8.38
CA VAL A 84 -3.32 5.43 8.65
C VAL A 84 -3.97 5.89 7.34
N LEU A 85 -3.19 6.42 6.40
CA LEU A 85 -3.72 6.90 5.12
C LEU A 85 -4.35 5.78 4.31
N TYR A 86 -3.68 4.63 4.22
CA TYR A 86 -4.22 3.49 3.49
C TYR A 86 -5.49 2.95 4.14
N GLY A 87 -5.49 2.80 5.47
CA GLY A 87 -6.67 2.39 6.23
C GLY A 87 -7.86 3.33 6.05
N LEU A 88 -7.64 4.65 6.17
CA LEU A 88 -8.67 5.66 5.92
C LEU A 88 -9.15 5.64 4.48
N GLY A 89 -8.24 5.46 3.51
CA GLY A 89 -8.58 5.29 2.11
C GLY A 89 -9.52 4.12 1.87
N MET A 90 -9.23 2.96 2.46
CA MET A 90 -10.05 1.74 2.34
C MET A 90 -11.40 1.87 3.05
N VAL A 91 -11.43 2.39 4.28
CA VAL A 91 -12.69 2.64 5.00
C VAL A 91 -13.53 3.66 4.26
N GLY A 92 -12.93 4.76 3.81
CA GLY A 92 -13.62 5.78 3.02
C GLY A 92 -14.14 5.26 1.69
N ALA A 93 -13.42 4.34 1.04
CA ALA A 93 -13.89 3.66 -0.16
C ALA A 93 -15.15 2.83 0.12
N GLY A 94 -15.17 2.07 1.22
CA GLY A 94 -16.35 1.31 1.66
C GLY A 94 -17.55 2.22 1.93
N VAL A 95 -17.35 3.32 2.66
CA VAL A 95 -18.38 4.33 2.93
C VAL A 95 -18.88 4.97 1.64
N SER A 96 -18.00 5.29 0.70
CA SER A 96 -18.39 5.89 -0.60
C SER A 96 -19.28 4.98 -1.44
N VAL A 97 -19.05 3.67 -1.38
CA VAL A 97 -19.88 2.65 -2.03
C VAL A 97 -21.29 2.61 -1.41
N GLN A 98 -21.40 2.71 -0.07
CA GLN A 98 -22.69 2.76 0.61
C GLN A 98 -23.52 3.98 0.21
N PHE A 99 -22.88 5.13 -0.03
CA PHE A 99 -23.54 6.35 -0.48
C PHE A 99 -23.70 6.42 -2.03
N GLY A 100 -23.19 5.46 -2.76
CA GLY A 100 -23.22 5.47 -4.24
C GLY A 100 -22.41 6.62 -4.85
N SER A 101 -21.46 7.18 -4.11
CA SER A 101 -20.72 8.40 -4.50
C SER A 101 -19.39 8.09 -5.17
N LEU A 102 -19.37 8.12 -6.50
CA LEU A 102 -18.14 7.96 -7.27
C LEU A 102 -17.07 9.01 -6.94
N PRO A 103 -17.37 10.33 -6.82
CA PRO A 103 -16.34 11.30 -6.46
C PRO A 103 -15.68 11.02 -5.12
N LEU A 104 -16.46 10.60 -4.12
CA LEU A 104 -15.94 10.22 -2.82
C LEU A 104 -15.06 8.97 -2.92
N PHE A 105 -15.46 7.98 -3.74
CA PHE A 105 -14.67 6.78 -4.00
C PHE A 105 -13.31 7.12 -4.66
N LEU A 106 -13.31 7.99 -5.66
CA LEU A 106 -12.06 8.44 -6.31
C LEU A 106 -11.15 9.19 -5.33
N ALA A 107 -11.72 10.03 -4.47
CA ALA A 107 -10.95 10.78 -3.48
C ALA A 107 -10.38 9.86 -2.39
N THR A 108 -11.18 8.96 -1.84
CA THR A 108 -10.75 8.11 -0.72
C THR A 108 -9.87 6.95 -1.19
N PHE A 109 -10.32 6.12 -2.10
CA PHE A 109 -9.52 5.01 -2.64
C PHE A 109 -8.35 5.51 -3.47
N GLY A 110 -8.63 6.42 -4.44
CA GLY A 110 -7.64 6.88 -5.40
C GLY A 110 -6.59 7.79 -4.77
N VAL A 111 -7.02 8.88 -4.12
CA VAL A 111 -6.06 9.87 -3.60
C VAL A 111 -5.54 9.45 -2.23
N VAL A 112 -6.39 9.30 -1.22
CA VAL A 112 -5.94 9.02 0.15
C VAL A 112 -5.27 7.65 0.23
N GLY A 113 -5.89 6.62 -0.36
CA GLY A 113 -5.32 5.27 -0.45
C GLY A 113 -4.02 5.25 -1.23
N GLY A 114 -3.96 5.93 -2.39
CA GLY A 114 -2.75 6.07 -3.21
C GLY A 114 -1.57 6.71 -2.47
N MET A 115 -1.84 7.77 -1.67
CA MET A 115 -0.82 8.38 -0.80
C MET A 115 -0.30 7.38 0.25
N GLY A 116 -1.20 6.64 0.89
CA GLY A 116 -0.83 5.62 1.86
C GLY A 116 0.04 4.53 1.24
N ILE A 117 -0.31 4.06 0.04
CA ILE A 117 0.48 3.06 -0.69
C ILE A 117 1.85 3.63 -1.05
N GLY A 118 1.93 4.87 -1.54
CA GLY A 118 3.20 5.50 -1.92
C GLY A 118 4.19 5.60 -0.76
N LEU A 119 3.75 6.08 0.41
CA LEU A 119 4.57 6.11 1.62
C LEU A 119 4.94 4.71 2.11
N GLY A 120 3.99 3.78 2.09
CA GLY A 120 4.21 2.39 2.47
C GLY A 120 5.13 1.63 1.52
N TYR A 121 5.28 2.07 0.28
CA TYR A 121 6.18 1.49 -0.70
C TYR A 121 7.64 1.89 -0.48
N ILE A 122 7.89 3.20 -0.33
CA ILE A 122 9.27 3.70 -0.23
C ILE A 122 9.92 3.43 1.12
N SER A 123 9.16 3.49 2.22
CA SER A 123 9.70 3.35 3.58
C SER A 123 10.36 1.97 3.82
N PRO A 124 9.73 0.82 3.52
CA PRO A 124 10.37 -0.48 3.70
C PRO A 124 11.54 -0.72 2.74
N ILE A 125 11.51 -0.19 1.51
CA ILE A 125 12.60 -0.33 0.54
C ILE A 125 13.86 0.34 1.08
N GLY A 126 13.77 1.60 1.51
CA GLY A 126 14.89 2.32 2.11
C GLY A 126 15.47 1.56 3.30
N THR A 127 14.60 1.14 4.23
CA THR A 127 14.98 0.37 5.41
C THR A 127 15.69 -0.94 5.04
N LEU A 128 15.17 -1.70 4.07
CA LEU A 128 15.82 -2.95 3.65
C LEU A 128 17.20 -2.71 3.05
N LEU A 129 17.37 -1.68 2.25
CA LEU A 129 18.67 -1.35 1.63
C LEU A 129 19.71 -0.90 2.67
N GLU A 130 19.28 -0.22 3.74
CA GLU A 130 20.14 0.16 4.87
C GLU A 130 20.56 -1.05 5.72
N TRP A 131 19.64 -1.98 5.98
CA TRP A 131 19.91 -3.15 6.83
C TRP A 131 20.60 -4.31 6.12
N PHE A 132 20.56 -4.34 4.79
CA PHE A 132 21.19 -5.37 3.95
C PHE A 132 22.15 -4.75 2.91
N PRO A 133 23.14 -3.96 3.32
CA PRO A 133 24.10 -3.37 2.38
C PRO A 133 24.95 -4.43 1.67
N ASP A 134 25.13 -5.59 2.33
CA ASP A 134 25.82 -6.78 1.82
C ASP A 134 25.00 -7.57 0.78
N ARG A 135 23.65 -7.37 0.72
CA ARG A 135 22.73 -8.14 -0.13
C ARG A 135 21.63 -7.28 -0.73
N ARG A 136 21.99 -6.15 -1.34
CA ARG A 136 21.02 -5.17 -1.88
C ARG A 136 20.03 -5.77 -2.89
N GLY A 137 20.48 -6.68 -3.77
CA GLY A 137 19.61 -7.37 -4.72
C GLY A 137 18.56 -8.23 -4.04
N MET A 138 18.92 -8.95 -2.98
CA MET A 138 17.97 -9.71 -2.16
C MET A 138 16.98 -8.78 -1.45
N ALA A 139 17.44 -7.68 -0.89
CA ALA A 139 16.60 -6.69 -0.21
C ALA A 139 15.53 -6.12 -1.15
N THR A 140 15.93 -5.69 -2.35
CA THR A 140 15.00 -5.23 -3.38
C THR A 140 14.05 -6.34 -3.84
N GLY A 141 14.57 -7.55 -4.04
CA GLY A 141 13.76 -8.71 -4.40
C GLY A 141 12.66 -9.03 -3.38
N LEU A 142 12.98 -8.99 -2.08
CA LEU A 142 12.02 -9.18 -0.99
C LEU A 142 10.91 -8.11 -1.00
N ALA A 143 11.28 -6.86 -1.24
CA ALA A 143 10.32 -5.77 -1.34
C ALA A 143 9.34 -5.96 -2.51
N VAL A 144 9.87 -6.19 -3.71
CA VAL A 144 9.06 -6.39 -4.92
C VAL A 144 8.21 -7.64 -4.81
N MET A 145 8.78 -8.74 -4.31
CA MET A 145 8.04 -9.99 -4.07
C MET A 145 6.90 -9.78 -3.09
N GLY A 146 7.13 -9.08 -1.97
CA GLY A 146 6.10 -8.78 -0.99
C GLY A 146 4.93 -8.00 -1.62
N PHE A 147 5.26 -6.97 -2.38
CA PHE A 147 4.26 -6.13 -3.05
C PHE A 147 3.44 -6.92 -4.09
N GLY A 148 4.10 -7.70 -4.95
CA GLY A 148 3.42 -8.55 -5.93
C GLY A 148 2.59 -9.68 -5.30
N ALA A 149 3.10 -10.30 -4.23
CA ALA A 149 2.41 -11.38 -3.52
C ALA A 149 1.16 -10.91 -2.75
N GLY A 150 1.02 -9.60 -2.48
CA GLY A 150 -0.17 -9.05 -1.85
C GLY A 150 -1.46 -9.40 -2.59
N ALA A 151 -1.43 -9.36 -3.93
CA ALA A 151 -2.57 -9.74 -4.75
C ALA A 151 -2.92 -11.23 -4.66
N LEU A 152 -1.93 -12.10 -4.48
CA LEU A 152 -2.16 -13.55 -4.34
C LEU A 152 -2.94 -13.90 -3.07
N LEU A 153 -2.75 -13.13 -2.00
CA LEU A 153 -3.49 -13.31 -0.75
C LEU A 153 -4.86 -12.60 -0.80
N THR A 154 -4.87 -11.37 -1.30
CA THR A 154 -6.07 -10.53 -1.31
C THR A 154 -7.08 -10.99 -2.36
N GLY A 155 -6.63 -11.51 -3.49
CA GLY A 155 -7.51 -11.99 -4.56
C GLY A 155 -8.50 -13.05 -4.08
N PRO A 156 -8.05 -14.23 -3.60
CA PRO A 156 -8.93 -15.27 -3.11
C PRO A 156 -9.76 -14.84 -1.88
N LEU A 157 -9.13 -14.14 -0.92
CA LEU A 157 -9.81 -13.66 0.28
C LEU A 157 -10.92 -12.65 -0.07
N GLY A 158 -10.62 -11.69 -0.92
CA GLY A 158 -11.60 -10.68 -1.34
C GLY A 158 -12.76 -11.31 -2.12
N ASN A 159 -12.45 -12.25 -3.02
CA ASN A 159 -13.48 -12.97 -3.76
C ASN A 159 -14.41 -13.77 -2.84
N TYR A 160 -13.86 -14.40 -1.80
CA TYR A 160 -14.65 -15.11 -0.78
C TYR A 160 -15.54 -14.19 0.05
N LEU A 161 -15.08 -12.97 0.36
CA LEU A 161 -15.81 -12.01 1.16
C LEU A 161 -16.90 -11.24 0.37
N ILE A 162 -16.82 -11.24 -0.97
CA ILE A 162 -17.78 -10.55 -1.84
C ILE A 162 -18.97 -11.48 -2.24
N GLN A 163 -18.77 -12.80 -2.18
CA GLN A 163 -19.82 -13.80 -2.42
C GLN A 163 -20.80 -13.87 -1.26
#